data_61167d651cc2e2446d3e1326ede4ca75
#
_entry.id   61167d651cc2e2446d3e1326ede4ca75
#
_cell.length_a   1.000
_cell.length_b   1.000
_cell.length_c   1.000
_cell.angle_alpha   90.00
_cell.angle_beta   90.00
_cell.angle_gamma   90.00
#
_symmetry.space_group_name_H-M   'P 1'
#
loop_
_entity.id
_entity.type
_entity.pdbx_description
1 polymer ?
#
loop_
_entity_poly.entity_id
_entity_poly.type
_entity_poly.pdbx_seq_one_letter_code
_entity_poly.pdbx_strand_id
1 'polypeptide(L)'
;VSSTQPPSAAPVDPPIPVPDVPGADAGSRGLPRRVDLTLRQRLIVDSSAIADLGLRTALASVVGAAMLPQMALAAFNSSGAKQQREALQFYAELGAEKDGELSFPAPTEVPRISSRPANPVAEWMANGRVHNIRFNSSFEAVNPAMRDRCESYERNNVVHAQHWRHDDGPHPTLCVIHGFMGSAYMFNGLFFSLPWFYRSGYDILLYTMPFHGRRAEKYSPFSGYGLFANGSAGFAEAMAQAVFDFRSLLDYLEYTGVDRIALTGMSLGGYTSALIACADDRIQAVIPNVPVVMPEKLVDEWWPANMLVAVGDTLSGTGDELSTAAAMFHSPLNYPALVPKDRRLIIAGLGDRLAPPQQAEALWEHWDRCAFHWFPGNHILHVSQPDYLRRMTRFMRDFMFS
;
A
#
# COMPACT_ATOMS: atom_id res chain seq x y z
N VAL A 1 -36.25 -45.47 -11.60
CA VAL A 1 -36.00 -44.03 -11.44
C VAL A 1 -35.63 -43.86 -9.97
N SER A 2 -34.33 -43.84 -9.68
CA SER A 2 -33.79 -43.64 -8.31
C SER A 2 -33.34 -42.18 -8.22
N SER A 3 -34.01 -41.40 -7.39
CA SER A 3 -33.64 -40.02 -7.06
C SER A 3 -32.56 -40.03 -5.98
N THR A 4 -31.32 -39.75 -6.35
CA THR A 4 -30.27 -39.46 -5.38
C THR A 4 -30.33 -38.02 -4.99
N GLN A 5 -30.72 -37.74 -3.73
CA GLN A 5 -30.57 -36.42 -3.09
C GLN A 5 -29.06 -36.07 -2.98
N PRO A 6 -28.69 -34.80 -3.20
CA PRO A 6 -27.31 -34.35 -2.93
C PRO A 6 -27.01 -34.42 -1.43
N PRO A 7 -25.76 -34.67 -1.04
CA PRO A 7 -25.37 -34.75 0.37
C PRO A 7 -25.61 -33.40 1.07
N SER A 8 -26.26 -33.46 2.23
CA SER A 8 -26.48 -32.37 3.15
C SER A 8 -25.15 -31.71 3.50
N ALA A 9 -25.09 -30.39 3.34
CA ALA A 9 -23.95 -29.59 3.81
C ALA A 9 -23.75 -29.83 5.31
N ALA A 10 -22.51 -30.10 5.71
CA ALA A 10 -22.14 -30.24 7.11
C ALA A 10 -22.53 -28.99 7.91
N PRO A 11 -22.98 -29.14 9.15
CA PRO A 11 -23.34 -27.98 9.97
C PRO A 11 -22.13 -27.09 10.16
N VAL A 12 -22.27 -25.83 9.79
CA VAL A 12 -21.28 -24.79 10.09
C VAL A 12 -21.29 -24.58 11.60
N ASP A 13 -20.17 -24.87 12.25
CA ASP A 13 -20.03 -24.62 13.68
C ASP A 13 -20.44 -23.17 14.02
N PRO A 14 -21.21 -22.96 15.11
CA PRO A 14 -21.57 -21.63 15.54
C PRO A 14 -20.30 -20.80 15.79
N PRO A 15 -20.30 -19.51 15.43
CA PRO A 15 -19.14 -18.67 15.61
C PRO A 15 -18.75 -18.65 17.09
N ILE A 16 -17.50 -19.03 17.38
CA ILE A 16 -16.91 -18.95 18.73
C ILE A 16 -17.09 -17.49 19.19
N PRO A 17 -17.69 -17.23 20.36
CA PRO A 17 -17.82 -15.88 20.89
C PRO A 17 -16.40 -15.31 21.09
N VAL A 18 -16.09 -14.27 20.33
CA VAL A 18 -14.86 -13.49 20.53
C VAL A 18 -15.08 -12.69 21.81
N PRO A 19 -14.20 -12.82 22.83
CA PRO A 19 -14.28 -11.96 24.00
C PRO A 19 -14.24 -10.50 23.51
N ASP A 20 -15.16 -9.68 24.03
CA ASP A 20 -15.15 -8.24 23.80
C ASP A 20 -13.76 -7.71 24.16
N VAL A 21 -13.03 -7.22 23.16
CA VAL A 21 -11.79 -6.51 23.41
C VAL A 21 -12.19 -5.18 24.04
N PRO A 22 -11.84 -4.92 25.32
CA PRO A 22 -12.18 -3.64 25.94
C PRO A 22 -11.58 -2.51 25.11
N GLY A 23 -12.43 -1.61 24.59
CA GLY A 23 -12.03 -0.46 23.79
C GLY A 23 -12.71 -0.33 22.42
N ALA A 24 -13.67 -1.18 22.10
CA ALA A 24 -14.42 -1.12 20.83
C ALA A 24 -15.63 -0.17 20.85
N ASP A 25 -15.68 0.77 21.76
CA ASP A 25 -16.75 1.79 21.79
C ASP A 25 -16.52 2.81 20.67
N ALA A 26 -17.31 2.69 19.63
CA ALA A 26 -17.36 3.58 18.47
C ALA A 26 -17.82 5.02 18.80
N GLY A 27 -17.86 5.41 20.06
CA GLY A 27 -18.36 6.69 20.51
C GLY A 27 -17.45 7.51 21.42
N SER A 28 -16.33 6.99 21.89
CA SER A 28 -15.49 7.72 22.85
C SER A 28 -14.37 8.49 22.18
N ARG A 29 -14.25 9.72 22.57
CA ARG A 29 -13.31 10.76 22.19
C ARG A 29 -11.85 10.37 22.51
N GLY A 30 -11.19 9.63 21.65
CA GLY A 30 -9.76 9.31 21.82
C GLY A 30 -9.35 8.11 21.00
N LEU A 31 -8.05 8.02 20.65
CA LEU A 31 -7.44 6.78 20.17
C LEU A 31 -7.86 5.63 21.10
N PRO A 32 -8.22 4.45 20.53
CA PRO A 32 -8.38 3.27 21.36
C PRO A 32 -7.13 3.17 22.23
N ARG A 33 -7.27 3.23 23.56
CA ARG A 33 -6.13 3.19 24.48
C ARG A 33 -5.20 2.08 24.04
N ARG A 34 -3.92 2.36 23.93
CA ARG A 34 -2.90 1.33 23.73
C ARG A 34 -3.20 0.25 24.76
N VAL A 35 -3.64 -0.90 24.27
CA VAL A 35 -4.20 -2.00 25.05
C VAL A 35 -3.34 -2.28 26.27
N ASP A 36 -3.96 -2.53 27.43
CA ASP A 36 -3.24 -3.00 28.62
C ASP A 36 -2.61 -4.37 28.30
N LEU A 37 -1.33 -4.34 27.94
CA LEU A 37 -0.59 -5.52 27.52
C LEU A 37 -0.30 -6.40 28.75
N THR A 38 -0.57 -7.68 28.63
CA THR A 38 -0.03 -8.69 29.56
C THR A 38 1.50 -8.66 29.52
N LEU A 39 2.15 -9.14 30.59
CA LEU A 39 3.62 -9.23 30.63
C LEU A 39 4.21 -9.92 29.40
N ARG A 40 3.58 -11.04 28.96
CA ARG A 40 4.00 -11.76 27.76
C ARG A 40 3.90 -10.90 26.49
N GLN A 41 2.82 -10.15 26.34
CA GLN A 41 2.64 -9.24 25.19
C GLN A 41 3.65 -8.10 25.22
N ARG A 42 3.96 -7.52 26.38
CA ARG A 42 5.01 -6.50 26.52
C ARG A 42 6.37 -7.04 26.10
N LEU A 43 6.75 -8.23 26.56
CA LEU A 43 8.00 -8.87 26.13
C LEU A 43 8.06 -9.10 24.63
N ILE A 44 6.95 -9.49 24.01
CA ILE A 44 6.86 -9.65 22.56
C ILE A 44 7.04 -8.31 21.85
N VAL A 45 6.35 -7.27 22.29
CA VAL A 45 6.44 -5.91 21.71
C VAL A 45 7.87 -5.40 21.82
N ASP A 46 8.49 -5.48 22.99
CA ASP A 46 9.84 -4.94 23.24
C ASP A 46 10.90 -5.71 22.45
N SER A 47 10.85 -7.05 22.46
CA SER A 47 11.81 -7.87 21.70
C SER A 47 11.65 -7.71 20.18
N SER A 48 10.42 -7.61 19.69
CA SER A 48 10.15 -7.41 18.27
C SER A 48 10.53 -6.00 17.82
N ALA A 49 10.41 -4.99 18.67
CA ALA A 49 10.86 -3.63 18.40
C ALA A 49 12.38 -3.54 18.18
N ILE A 50 13.17 -4.34 18.91
CA ILE A 50 14.62 -4.43 18.69
C ILE A 50 14.94 -4.99 17.32
N ALA A 51 14.23 -6.05 16.89
CA ALA A 51 14.39 -6.63 15.56
C ALA A 51 14.06 -5.61 14.46
N ASP A 52 12.99 -4.83 14.64
CA ASP A 52 12.63 -3.74 13.72
C ASP A 52 13.70 -2.66 13.61
N LEU A 53 14.35 -2.29 14.71
CA LEU A 53 15.47 -1.32 14.67
C LEU A 53 16.62 -1.82 13.79
N GLY A 54 16.97 -3.10 13.88
CA GLY A 54 17.98 -3.71 13.01
C GLY A 54 17.56 -3.70 11.54
N LEU A 55 16.32 -4.09 11.26
CA LEU A 55 15.77 -4.07 9.91
C LEU A 55 15.66 -2.64 9.37
N ARG A 56 15.25 -1.67 10.20
CA ARG A 56 15.20 -0.24 9.84
C ARG A 56 16.57 0.26 9.38
N THR A 57 17.62 -0.02 10.15
CA THR A 57 18.98 0.40 9.79
C THR A 57 19.45 -0.23 8.48
N ALA A 58 19.14 -1.52 8.26
CA ALA A 58 19.44 -2.19 7.00
C ALA A 58 18.71 -1.56 5.82
N LEU A 59 17.40 -1.33 5.94
CA LEU A 59 16.59 -0.68 4.90
C LEU A 59 17.03 0.76 4.66
N ALA A 60 17.34 1.53 5.70
CA ALA A 60 17.86 2.89 5.59
C ALA A 60 19.18 2.94 4.81
N SER A 61 20.06 1.95 5.04
CA SER A 61 21.30 1.84 4.29
C SER A 61 21.06 1.53 2.81
N VAL A 62 20.11 0.66 2.51
CA VAL A 62 19.72 0.30 1.14
C VAL A 62 19.08 1.49 0.41
N VAL A 63 18.15 2.20 1.06
CA VAL A 63 17.49 3.40 0.51
C VAL A 63 18.52 4.51 0.31
N GLY A 64 19.38 4.78 1.30
CA GLY A 64 20.44 5.78 1.18
C GLY A 64 21.39 5.48 0.02
N ALA A 65 21.82 4.22 -0.14
CA ALA A 65 22.65 3.81 -1.28
C ALA A 65 21.92 4.02 -2.63
N ALA A 66 20.61 3.81 -2.69
CA ALA A 66 19.81 4.06 -3.90
C ALA A 66 19.75 5.54 -4.28
N MET A 67 19.87 6.46 -3.31
CA MET A 67 19.83 7.91 -3.54
C MET A 67 21.19 8.49 -3.98
N LEU A 68 22.31 7.80 -3.73
CA LEU A 68 23.67 8.31 -4.04
C LEU A 68 23.86 8.79 -5.49
N PRO A 69 23.36 8.13 -6.55
CA PRO A 69 23.52 8.60 -7.92
C PRO A 69 22.89 9.98 -8.15
N GLN A 70 21.74 10.25 -7.60
CA GLN A 70 21.07 11.54 -7.73
C GLN A 70 21.77 12.65 -6.93
N MET A 71 22.26 12.31 -5.75
CA MET A 71 23.07 13.23 -4.94
C MET A 71 24.37 13.60 -5.66
N ALA A 72 25.04 12.63 -6.28
CA ALA A 72 26.23 12.90 -7.08
C ALA A 72 25.92 13.82 -8.27
N LEU A 73 24.82 13.59 -8.98
CA LEU A 73 24.39 14.49 -10.06
C LEU A 73 24.11 15.91 -9.56
N ALA A 74 23.43 16.06 -8.43
CA ALA A 74 23.15 17.36 -7.83
C ALA A 74 24.45 18.09 -7.38
N ALA A 75 25.42 17.33 -6.83
CA ALA A 75 26.68 17.90 -6.37
C ALA A 75 27.60 18.40 -7.51
N PHE A 76 27.60 17.70 -8.65
CA PHE A 76 28.53 17.98 -9.75
C PHE A 76 27.89 18.70 -10.95
N ASN A 77 26.57 18.93 -10.92
CA ASN A 77 25.83 19.54 -12.02
C ASN A 77 24.83 20.58 -11.52
N SER A 78 25.20 21.85 -11.62
CA SER A 78 24.33 22.98 -11.22
C SER A 78 23.01 23.03 -12.00
N SER A 79 22.97 22.56 -13.25
CA SER A 79 21.73 22.46 -14.03
C SER A 79 20.83 21.36 -13.48
N GLY A 80 21.39 20.25 -13.01
CA GLY A 80 20.63 19.17 -12.36
C GLY A 80 19.99 19.60 -11.03
N ALA A 81 20.73 20.36 -10.21
CA ALA A 81 20.21 20.93 -8.97
C ALA A 81 19.03 21.90 -9.22
N LYS A 82 19.18 22.76 -10.25
CA LYS A 82 18.10 23.68 -10.66
C LYS A 82 16.86 22.90 -11.14
N GLN A 83 17.05 21.93 -12.00
CA GLN A 83 15.97 21.08 -12.52
C GLN A 83 15.23 20.33 -11.40
N GLN A 84 15.96 19.82 -10.42
CA GLN A 84 15.36 19.16 -9.26
C GLN A 84 14.52 20.14 -8.44
N ARG A 85 15.01 21.34 -8.17
CA ARG A 85 14.26 22.38 -7.46
C ARG A 85 13.00 22.79 -8.20
N GLU A 86 13.08 23.01 -9.51
CA GLU A 86 11.91 23.33 -10.35
C GLU A 86 10.87 22.21 -10.33
N ALA A 87 11.32 20.94 -10.35
CA ALA A 87 10.42 19.81 -10.23
C ALA A 87 9.73 19.76 -8.87
N LEU A 88 10.47 19.97 -7.77
CA LEU A 88 9.87 19.99 -6.43
C LEU A 88 8.90 21.16 -6.26
N GLN A 89 9.21 22.31 -6.83
CA GLN A 89 8.29 23.46 -6.81
C GLN A 89 6.99 23.15 -7.52
N PHE A 90 7.03 22.48 -8.67
CA PHE A 90 5.84 22.02 -9.39
C PHE A 90 4.94 21.14 -8.49
N TYR A 91 5.51 20.13 -7.80
CA TYR A 91 4.72 19.29 -6.92
C TYR A 91 4.22 20.01 -5.66
N ALA A 92 5.00 20.97 -5.14
CA ALA A 92 4.56 21.79 -4.01
C ALA A 92 3.34 22.67 -4.38
N GLU A 93 3.38 23.28 -5.56
CA GLU A 93 2.27 24.08 -6.09
C GLU A 93 1.04 23.20 -6.33
N LEU A 94 1.21 22.06 -7.00
CA LEU A 94 0.12 21.13 -7.27
C LEU A 94 -0.49 20.53 -5.98
N GLY A 95 0.35 20.16 -5.01
CA GLY A 95 -0.11 19.67 -3.71
C GLY A 95 -0.85 20.74 -2.89
N ALA A 96 -0.54 22.02 -3.07
CA ALA A 96 -1.20 23.12 -2.40
C ALA A 96 -2.66 23.32 -2.84
N GLU A 97 -3.02 22.90 -4.07
CA GLU A 97 -4.40 22.94 -4.58
C GLU A 97 -5.32 21.96 -3.83
N LYS A 98 -4.77 20.89 -3.23
CA LYS A 98 -5.50 19.83 -2.50
C LYS A 98 -6.61 19.17 -3.34
N ASP A 99 -6.45 19.20 -4.64
CA ASP A 99 -7.37 18.60 -5.60
C ASP A 99 -6.85 17.21 -6.00
N GLY A 100 -7.57 16.16 -5.58
CA GLY A 100 -7.21 14.79 -5.86
C GLY A 100 -7.35 14.41 -7.34
N GLU A 101 -8.29 14.99 -8.07
CA GLU A 101 -8.47 14.71 -9.50
C GLU A 101 -7.35 15.35 -10.33
N LEU A 102 -6.94 16.55 -9.97
CA LEU A 102 -5.83 17.24 -10.61
C LEU A 102 -4.50 16.55 -10.33
N SER A 103 -4.29 16.09 -9.10
CA SER A 103 -3.08 15.39 -8.67
C SER A 103 -2.98 13.96 -9.19
N PHE A 104 -4.12 13.26 -9.28
CA PHE A 104 -4.20 11.86 -9.68
C PHE A 104 -5.26 11.66 -10.77
N PRO A 105 -4.95 12.03 -12.02
CA PRO A 105 -5.91 11.93 -13.12
C PRO A 105 -6.39 10.48 -13.31
N ALA A 106 -7.66 10.32 -13.70
CA ALA A 106 -8.24 9.02 -14.00
C ALA A 106 -7.74 8.50 -15.37
N PRO A 107 -7.61 7.16 -15.53
CA PRO A 107 -7.47 6.57 -16.85
C PRO A 107 -8.69 6.92 -17.72
N THR A 108 -8.45 7.12 -19.01
CA THR A 108 -9.51 7.44 -19.98
C THR A 108 -10.03 6.22 -20.72
N GLU A 109 -9.32 5.10 -20.64
CA GLU A 109 -9.65 3.87 -21.36
C GLU A 109 -9.46 2.63 -20.47
N VAL A 110 -10.34 1.65 -20.64
CA VAL A 110 -10.17 0.34 -20.00
C VAL A 110 -8.93 -0.36 -20.58
N PRO A 111 -8.01 -0.84 -19.75
CA PRO A 111 -6.75 -1.40 -20.24
C PRO A 111 -6.97 -2.73 -21.00
N ARG A 112 -6.18 -2.95 -22.04
CA ARG A 112 -6.16 -4.24 -22.75
C ARG A 112 -5.36 -5.26 -21.96
N ILE A 113 -6.05 -6.09 -21.20
CA ILE A 113 -5.44 -7.09 -20.33
C ILE A 113 -4.98 -8.32 -21.10
N SER A 114 -3.70 -8.69 -20.93
CA SER A 114 -3.18 -10.01 -21.25
C SER A 114 -3.21 -10.88 -19.98
N SER A 115 -3.98 -11.96 -20.03
CA SER A 115 -4.15 -12.91 -18.92
C SER A 115 -3.51 -14.26 -19.23
N ARG A 116 -2.84 -14.87 -18.27
CA ARG A 116 -2.28 -16.22 -18.35
C ARG A 116 -2.48 -16.95 -17.04
N PRO A 117 -2.74 -18.27 -17.03
CA PRO A 117 -2.75 -19.06 -15.81
C PRO A 117 -1.46 -18.84 -15.01
N ALA A 118 -1.57 -18.82 -13.70
CA ALA A 118 -0.42 -18.76 -12.80
C ALA A 118 0.28 -20.14 -12.73
N ASN A 119 1.32 -20.23 -11.94
CA ASN A 119 1.95 -21.52 -11.71
C ASN A 119 1.06 -22.42 -10.82
N PRO A 120 1.21 -23.76 -10.90
CA PRO A 120 0.38 -24.70 -10.13
C PRO A 120 0.46 -24.50 -8.60
N VAL A 121 1.56 -23.95 -8.08
CA VAL A 121 1.69 -23.67 -6.64
C VAL A 121 0.73 -22.55 -6.21
N ALA A 122 0.56 -21.52 -7.03
CA ALA A 122 -0.39 -20.44 -6.76
C ALA A 122 -1.84 -20.95 -6.77
N GLU A 123 -2.20 -21.79 -7.73
CA GLU A 123 -3.52 -22.43 -7.81
C GLU A 123 -3.78 -23.38 -6.65
N TRP A 124 -2.78 -24.18 -6.27
CA TRP A 124 -2.86 -25.04 -5.08
C TRP A 124 -3.05 -24.22 -3.80
N MET A 125 -2.33 -23.12 -3.65
CA MET A 125 -2.44 -22.24 -2.47
C MET A 125 -3.82 -21.57 -2.38
N ALA A 126 -4.34 -21.12 -3.51
CA ALA A 126 -5.67 -20.53 -3.61
C ALA A 126 -6.77 -21.60 -3.44
N ASN A 127 -6.50 -22.83 -3.86
CA ASN A 127 -7.50 -23.88 -4.13
C ASN A 127 -8.56 -23.38 -5.14
N GLY A 128 -8.09 -22.72 -6.21
CA GLY A 128 -8.94 -22.09 -7.23
C GLY A 128 -8.14 -21.56 -8.40
N ARG A 129 -8.80 -20.85 -9.30
CA ARG A 129 -8.17 -20.28 -10.50
C ARG A 129 -7.35 -19.05 -10.16
N VAL A 130 -6.11 -19.06 -10.59
CA VAL A 130 -5.18 -17.92 -10.41
C VAL A 130 -4.61 -17.52 -11.76
N HIS A 131 -4.75 -16.25 -12.11
CA HIS A 131 -4.24 -15.70 -13.35
C HIS A 131 -3.24 -14.59 -13.08
N ASN A 132 -2.13 -14.60 -13.79
CA ASN A 132 -1.25 -13.43 -13.88
C ASN A 132 -1.77 -12.54 -15.00
N ILE A 133 -2.10 -11.32 -14.69
CA ILE A 133 -2.57 -10.32 -15.66
C ILE A 133 -1.51 -9.24 -15.85
N ARG A 134 -1.47 -8.69 -17.07
CA ARG A 134 -0.58 -7.58 -17.41
C ARG A 134 -1.19 -6.70 -18.51
N PHE A 135 -0.80 -5.43 -18.51
CA PHE A 135 -1.10 -4.48 -19.56
C PHE A 135 -0.03 -3.38 -19.60
N ASN A 136 0.03 -2.62 -20.69
CA ASN A 136 0.87 -1.44 -20.78
C ASN A 136 0.16 -0.28 -20.07
N SER A 137 0.86 0.39 -19.16
CA SER A 137 0.37 1.61 -18.55
C SER A 137 0.23 2.70 -19.59
N SER A 138 -0.88 3.42 -19.54
CA SER A 138 -1.08 4.66 -20.30
C SER A 138 -0.81 5.90 -19.46
N PHE A 139 -0.13 5.74 -18.32
CA PHE A 139 0.25 6.83 -17.44
C PHE A 139 1.17 7.81 -18.16
N GLU A 140 0.81 9.07 -18.16
CA GLU A 140 1.67 10.17 -18.51
C GLU A 140 2.14 10.89 -17.24
N ALA A 141 3.42 11.26 -17.20
CA ALA A 141 3.97 11.97 -16.06
C ALA A 141 3.18 13.23 -15.75
N VAL A 142 2.82 13.41 -14.48
CA VAL A 142 2.08 14.60 -14.01
C VAL A 142 2.90 15.85 -14.22
N ASN A 143 4.21 15.78 -13.93
CA ASN A 143 5.14 16.86 -14.25
C ASN A 143 5.67 16.70 -15.68
N PRO A 144 5.39 17.65 -16.60
CA PRO A 144 5.86 17.56 -17.98
C PRO A 144 7.38 17.41 -18.12
N ALA A 145 8.16 17.94 -17.18
CA ALA A 145 9.62 17.82 -17.18
C ALA A 145 10.11 16.39 -16.87
N MET A 146 9.25 15.53 -16.35
CA MET A 146 9.55 14.12 -16.05
C MET A 146 9.10 13.15 -17.16
N ARG A 147 8.39 13.64 -18.19
CA ARG A 147 7.76 12.81 -19.22
C ARG A 147 8.74 11.86 -19.90
N ASP A 148 9.79 12.38 -20.51
CA ASP A 148 10.78 11.58 -21.26
C ASP A 148 11.39 10.49 -20.36
N ARG A 149 11.64 10.82 -19.09
CA ARG A 149 12.18 9.88 -18.12
C ARG A 149 11.16 8.78 -17.80
N CYS A 150 9.92 9.11 -17.52
CA CYS A 150 8.87 8.15 -17.22
C CYS A 150 8.57 7.23 -18.42
N GLU A 151 8.55 7.77 -19.63
CA GLU A 151 8.39 7.00 -20.86
C GLU A 151 9.55 6.02 -21.11
N SER A 152 10.77 6.34 -20.66
CA SER A 152 11.95 5.50 -20.85
C SER A 152 11.96 4.20 -20.03
N TYR A 153 11.06 4.04 -19.05
CA TYR A 153 11.01 2.85 -18.18
C TYR A 153 10.23 1.72 -18.84
N GLU A 154 10.94 0.88 -19.62
CA GLU A 154 10.32 -0.20 -20.40
C GLU A 154 9.59 -1.23 -19.53
N ARG A 155 10.17 -1.64 -18.41
CA ARG A 155 9.60 -2.66 -17.53
C ARG A 155 8.57 -2.08 -16.56
N ASN A 156 8.87 -0.91 -16.01
CA ASN A 156 7.98 -0.25 -15.09
C ASN A 156 6.64 0.08 -15.73
N ASN A 157 6.63 0.44 -17.02
CA ASN A 157 5.44 0.78 -17.78
C ASN A 157 4.60 -0.43 -18.21
N VAL A 158 4.99 -1.65 -17.82
CA VAL A 158 4.15 -2.84 -17.91
C VAL A 158 3.58 -3.16 -16.53
N VAL A 159 2.30 -2.92 -16.35
CA VAL A 159 1.59 -3.23 -15.09
C VAL A 159 1.42 -4.75 -14.97
N HIS A 160 1.64 -5.24 -13.75
CA HIS A 160 1.45 -6.64 -13.40
C HIS A 160 0.54 -6.77 -12.18
N ALA A 161 -0.39 -7.73 -12.23
CA ALA A 161 -1.16 -8.15 -11.07
C ALA A 161 -1.42 -9.66 -11.11
N GLN A 162 -1.85 -10.22 -10.00
CA GLN A 162 -2.34 -11.59 -9.92
C GLN A 162 -3.78 -11.57 -9.45
N HIS A 163 -4.67 -12.24 -10.19
CA HIS A 163 -6.09 -12.27 -9.91
C HIS A 163 -6.54 -13.71 -9.59
N TRP A 164 -7.05 -13.93 -8.39
CA TRP A 164 -7.64 -15.18 -7.93
C TRP A 164 -9.15 -15.08 -8.08
N ARG A 165 -9.74 -15.96 -8.84
CA ARG A 165 -11.17 -15.89 -9.20
C ARG A 165 -11.90 -17.19 -8.87
N HIS A 166 -13.12 -17.04 -8.36
CA HIS A 166 -14.05 -18.16 -8.27
C HIS A 166 -14.59 -18.54 -9.66
N ASP A 167 -15.09 -19.79 -9.79
CA ASP A 167 -15.56 -20.33 -11.07
C ASP A 167 -17.01 -19.99 -11.38
N ASP A 168 -17.77 -19.60 -10.38
CA ASP A 168 -19.22 -19.36 -10.41
C ASP A 168 -19.60 -17.91 -10.73
N GLY A 169 -18.64 -17.07 -11.04
CA GLY A 169 -18.85 -15.68 -11.47
C GLY A 169 -17.96 -14.68 -10.76
N PRO A 170 -18.18 -13.39 -10.96
CA PRO A 170 -17.45 -12.34 -10.23
C PRO A 170 -17.92 -12.29 -8.77
N HIS A 171 -16.96 -12.25 -7.85
CA HIS A 171 -17.17 -12.11 -6.43
C HIS A 171 -16.71 -10.74 -5.94
N PRO A 172 -17.19 -10.27 -4.76
CA PRO A 172 -16.59 -9.13 -4.09
C PRO A 172 -15.09 -9.30 -4.00
N THR A 173 -14.32 -8.30 -4.45
CA THR A 173 -12.89 -8.44 -4.65
C THR A 173 -12.10 -7.68 -3.58
N LEU A 174 -11.18 -8.37 -2.90
CA LEU A 174 -10.18 -7.76 -2.04
C LEU A 174 -8.92 -7.46 -2.84
N CYS A 175 -8.67 -6.18 -3.09
CA CYS A 175 -7.42 -5.71 -3.69
C CYS A 175 -6.34 -5.56 -2.62
N VAL A 176 -5.12 -6.01 -2.95
CA VAL A 176 -4.00 -6.07 -2.01
C VAL A 176 -2.76 -5.43 -2.61
N ILE A 177 -2.16 -4.50 -1.87
CA ILE A 177 -0.92 -3.81 -2.27
C ILE A 177 0.20 -4.19 -1.31
N HIS A 178 1.30 -4.71 -1.85
CA HIS A 178 2.45 -5.15 -1.07
C HIS A 178 3.27 -3.98 -0.50
N GLY A 179 4.09 -4.26 0.52
CA GLY A 179 5.07 -3.31 1.07
C GLY A 179 6.32 -3.16 0.21
N PHE A 180 7.21 -2.25 0.62
CA PHE A 180 8.51 -2.07 -0.01
C PHE A 180 9.30 -3.38 -0.08
N MET A 181 9.98 -3.64 -1.20
CA MET A 181 10.66 -4.89 -1.56
C MET A 181 9.74 -6.12 -1.73
N GLY A 182 8.47 -6.05 -1.37
CA GLY A 182 7.52 -7.13 -1.50
C GLY A 182 7.09 -7.32 -2.96
N SER A 183 7.52 -8.38 -3.64
CA SER A 183 7.21 -8.57 -5.06
C SER A 183 6.77 -9.98 -5.44
N ALA A 184 7.10 -10.98 -4.62
CA ALA A 184 6.71 -12.36 -4.89
C ALA A 184 5.27 -12.60 -4.47
N TYR A 185 4.37 -12.90 -5.41
CA TYR A 185 2.95 -13.16 -5.14
C TYR A 185 2.73 -14.26 -4.11
N MET A 186 3.51 -15.33 -4.16
CA MET A 186 3.42 -16.42 -3.20
C MET A 186 3.73 -15.93 -1.77
N PHE A 187 4.77 -15.13 -1.59
CA PHE A 187 5.11 -14.57 -0.29
C PHE A 187 4.00 -13.63 0.21
N ASN A 188 3.52 -12.73 -0.65
CA ASN A 188 2.42 -11.84 -0.31
C ASN A 188 1.13 -12.62 -0.01
N GLY A 189 0.86 -13.69 -0.76
CA GLY A 189 -0.28 -14.57 -0.50
C GLY A 189 -0.29 -15.19 0.89
N LEU A 190 0.88 -15.62 1.36
CA LEU A 190 1.04 -16.15 2.72
C LEU A 190 1.02 -15.04 3.77
N PHE A 191 1.76 -13.96 3.54
CA PHE A 191 1.87 -12.85 4.48
C PHE A 191 0.51 -12.20 4.79
N PHE A 192 -0.27 -11.90 3.76
CA PHE A 192 -1.63 -11.36 3.91
C PHE A 192 -2.69 -12.41 4.20
N SER A 193 -2.30 -13.68 4.33
CA SER A 193 -3.25 -14.78 4.53
C SER A 193 -4.37 -14.81 3.48
N LEU A 194 -4.03 -14.58 2.20
CA LEU A 194 -5.01 -14.46 1.12
C LEU A 194 -5.91 -15.70 0.97
N PRO A 195 -5.43 -16.95 1.19
CA PRO A 195 -6.30 -18.11 1.20
C PRO A 195 -7.45 -18.04 2.23
N TRP A 196 -7.29 -17.28 3.30
CA TRP A 196 -8.36 -17.02 4.27
C TRP A 196 -9.50 -16.21 3.63
N PHE A 197 -9.17 -15.10 2.98
CA PHE A 197 -10.18 -14.25 2.32
C PHE A 197 -10.80 -14.94 1.12
N TYR A 198 -10.00 -15.62 0.30
CA TYR A 198 -10.51 -16.38 -0.85
C TYR A 198 -11.53 -17.44 -0.42
N ARG A 199 -11.22 -18.24 0.60
CA ARG A 199 -12.18 -19.21 1.18
C ARG A 199 -13.38 -18.56 1.87
N SER A 200 -13.30 -17.28 2.20
CA SER A 200 -14.41 -16.50 2.75
C SER A 200 -15.30 -15.88 1.67
N GLY A 201 -15.08 -16.23 0.40
CA GLY A 201 -15.91 -15.82 -0.74
C GLY A 201 -15.44 -14.55 -1.45
N TYR A 202 -14.23 -14.05 -1.17
CA TYR A 202 -13.66 -12.91 -1.90
C TYR A 202 -12.82 -13.38 -3.07
N ASP A 203 -12.95 -12.74 -4.22
CA ASP A 203 -11.89 -12.75 -5.22
C ASP A 203 -10.71 -11.89 -4.71
N ILE A 204 -9.49 -12.16 -5.19
CA ILE A 204 -8.29 -11.45 -4.74
C ILE A 204 -7.58 -10.83 -5.94
N LEU A 205 -7.24 -9.54 -5.85
CA LEU A 205 -6.38 -8.87 -6.81
C LEU A 205 -5.09 -8.40 -6.12
N LEU A 206 -3.96 -9.04 -6.42
CA LEU A 206 -2.63 -8.64 -5.95
C LEU A 206 -1.99 -7.69 -6.96
N TYR A 207 -1.86 -6.43 -6.63
CA TYR A 207 -1.21 -5.42 -7.46
C TYR A 207 0.30 -5.36 -7.23
N THR A 208 1.07 -5.22 -8.31
CA THR A 208 2.52 -4.97 -8.26
C THR A 208 2.79 -3.49 -8.46
N MET A 209 3.31 -2.83 -7.44
CA MET A 209 3.65 -1.41 -7.47
C MET A 209 4.75 -1.07 -8.49
N PRO A 210 4.83 0.20 -8.95
CA PRO A 210 5.93 0.66 -9.80
C PRO A 210 7.30 0.29 -9.25
N PHE A 211 8.21 -0.06 -10.14
CA PHE A 211 9.60 -0.47 -9.87
C PHE A 211 9.78 -1.73 -9.01
N HIS A 212 8.71 -2.45 -8.69
CA HIS A 212 8.79 -3.70 -7.91
C HIS A 212 8.66 -4.95 -8.79
N GLY A 213 9.30 -6.02 -8.36
CA GLY A 213 9.19 -7.33 -8.97
C GLY A 213 9.46 -7.31 -10.48
N ARG A 214 8.47 -7.68 -11.27
CA ARG A 214 8.57 -7.70 -12.74
C ARG A 214 8.62 -6.30 -13.37
N ARG A 215 8.23 -5.27 -12.62
CA ARG A 215 8.32 -3.86 -13.02
C ARG A 215 9.67 -3.24 -12.68
N ALA A 216 10.53 -3.93 -11.93
CA ALA A 216 11.89 -3.46 -11.67
C ALA A 216 12.69 -3.42 -12.98
N GLU A 217 13.36 -2.30 -13.25
CA GLU A 217 14.19 -2.14 -14.44
C GLU A 217 15.38 -3.14 -14.44
N LYS A 218 15.90 -3.44 -15.63
CA LYS A 218 16.84 -4.55 -15.87
C LYS A 218 18.05 -4.55 -14.93
N TYR A 219 18.53 -3.39 -14.54
CA TYR A 219 19.73 -3.22 -13.72
C TYR A 219 19.43 -2.78 -12.29
N SER A 220 18.17 -2.88 -11.86
CA SER A 220 17.80 -2.58 -10.48
C SER A 220 18.45 -3.58 -9.53
N PRO A 221 19.23 -3.13 -8.54
CA PRO A 221 19.90 -4.03 -7.59
C PRO A 221 18.92 -4.77 -6.68
N PHE A 222 17.72 -4.21 -6.47
CA PHE A 222 16.65 -4.82 -5.67
C PHE A 222 15.27 -4.33 -6.11
N SER A 223 14.23 -5.03 -5.69
CA SER A 223 12.83 -4.68 -5.93
C SER A 223 12.46 -3.37 -5.22
N GLY A 224 12.00 -2.36 -5.97
CA GLY A 224 11.68 -1.02 -5.45
C GLY A 224 12.83 0.00 -5.55
N TYR A 225 14.00 -0.38 -6.07
CA TYR A 225 15.13 0.54 -6.25
C TYR A 225 14.75 1.84 -6.97
N GLY A 226 13.99 1.73 -8.06
CA GLY A 226 13.60 2.86 -8.88
C GLY A 226 12.73 3.91 -8.18
N LEU A 227 12.09 3.57 -7.06
CA LEU A 227 11.34 4.54 -6.28
C LEU A 227 12.23 5.65 -5.71
N PHE A 228 13.45 5.29 -5.29
CA PHE A 228 14.36 6.22 -4.62
C PHE A 228 15.50 6.69 -5.51
N ALA A 229 15.89 5.88 -6.49
CA ALA A 229 17.02 6.17 -7.40
C ALA A 229 16.83 7.43 -8.25
N ASN A 230 15.59 7.93 -8.36
CA ASN A 230 15.25 9.11 -9.17
C ASN A 230 14.93 10.35 -8.32
N GLY A 231 15.28 10.31 -7.03
CA GLY A 231 15.04 11.41 -6.09
C GLY A 231 13.55 11.63 -5.79
N SER A 232 13.25 12.71 -5.07
CA SER A 232 11.88 13.02 -4.61
C SER A 232 10.90 13.24 -5.76
N ALA A 233 11.33 13.87 -6.86
CA ALA A 233 10.50 14.04 -8.04
C ALA A 233 10.14 12.69 -8.71
N GLY A 234 11.10 11.78 -8.79
CA GLY A 234 10.85 10.41 -9.29
C GLY A 234 9.95 9.60 -8.37
N PHE A 235 10.06 9.80 -7.06
CA PHE A 235 9.14 9.18 -6.10
C PHE A 235 7.72 9.71 -6.26
N ALA A 236 7.54 11.03 -6.43
CA ALA A 236 6.24 11.65 -6.66
C ALA A 236 5.54 11.06 -7.91
N GLU A 237 6.26 10.97 -9.05
CA GLU A 237 5.72 10.36 -10.27
C GLU A 237 5.42 8.87 -10.10
N ALA A 238 6.27 8.12 -9.38
CA ALA A 238 6.02 6.71 -9.12
C ALA A 238 4.76 6.48 -8.27
N MET A 239 4.48 7.38 -7.33
CA MET A 239 3.24 7.31 -6.54
C MET A 239 2.01 7.72 -7.36
N ALA A 240 2.13 8.75 -8.20
CA ALA A 240 1.07 9.11 -9.15
C ALA A 240 0.78 7.95 -10.12
N GLN A 241 1.81 7.33 -10.68
CA GLN A 241 1.67 6.13 -11.52
C GLN A 241 1.05 4.95 -10.75
N ALA A 242 1.40 4.77 -9.48
CA ALA A 242 0.82 3.70 -8.66
C ALA A 242 -0.71 3.86 -8.52
N VAL A 243 -1.18 5.08 -8.30
CA VAL A 243 -2.62 5.40 -8.24
C VAL A 243 -3.27 5.22 -9.60
N PHE A 244 -2.69 5.76 -10.66
CA PHE A 244 -3.23 5.67 -12.03
C PHE A 244 -3.37 4.21 -12.51
N ASP A 245 -2.31 3.41 -12.35
CA ASP A 245 -2.31 2.01 -12.76
C ASP A 245 -3.30 1.16 -11.94
N PHE A 246 -3.45 1.51 -10.66
CA PHE A 246 -4.45 0.84 -9.82
C PHE A 246 -5.88 1.21 -10.27
N ARG A 247 -6.15 2.47 -10.60
CA ARG A 247 -7.45 2.90 -11.15
C ARG A 247 -7.75 2.17 -12.47
N SER A 248 -6.74 1.94 -13.31
CA SER A 248 -6.89 1.09 -14.52
C SER A 248 -7.26 -0.37 -14.17
N LEU A 249 -6.76 -0.90 -13.04
CA LEU A 249 -7.19 -2.21 -12.56
C LEU A 249 -8.62 -2.20 -12.00
N LEU A 250 -9.09 -1.09 -11.44
CA LEU A 250 -10.50 -0.93 -11.06
C LEU A 250 -11.41 -0.95 -12.30
N ASP A 251 -11.02 -0.25 -13.38
CA ASP A 251 -11.74 -0.30 -14.66
C ASP A 251 -11.82 -1.73 -15.21
N TYR A 252 -10.73 -2.49 -15.09
CA TYR A 252 -10.73 -3.90 -15.45
C TYR A 252 -11.67 -4.73 -14.58
N LEU A 253 -11.69 -4.52 -13.25
CA LEU A 253 -12.58 -5.26 -12.37
C LEU A 253 -14.06 -4.98 -12.69
N GLU A 254 -14.43 -3.72 -12.89
CA GLU A 254 -15.78 -3.34 -13.31
C GLU A 254 -16.14 -3.95 -14.68
N TYR A 255 -15.24 -3.91 -15.65
CA TYR A 255 -15.44 -4.55 -16.95
C TYR A 255 -15.68 -6.06 -16.82
N THR A 256 -15.09 -6.72 -15.82
CA THR A 256 -15.32 -8.16 -15.56
C THR A 256 -16.54 -8.45 -14.69
N GLY A 257 -17.31 -7.42 -14.31
CA GLY A 257 -18.55 -7.53 -13.56
C GLY A 257 -18.39 -7.48 -12.03
N VAL A 258 -17.22 -7.09 -11.54
CA VAL A 258 -17.02 -6.85 -10.09
C VAL A 258 -17.61 -5.49 -9.71
N ASP A 259 -18.53 -5.48 -8.76
CA ASP A 259 -19.22 -4.28 -8.26
C ASP A 259 -18.88 -3.91 -6.81
N ARG A 260 -18.15 -4.79 -6.12
CA ARG A 260 -17.75 -4.61 -4.71
C ARG A 260 -16.26 -4.78 -4.55
N ILE A 261 -15.57 -3.70 -4.18
CA ILE A 261 -14.11 -3.66 -4.09
C ILE A 261 -13.68 -3.17 -2.72
N ALA A 262 -12.92 -3.99 -1.99
CA ALA A 262 -12.19 -3.58 -0.79
C ALA A 262 -10.70 -3.47 -1.09
N LEU A 263 -10.02 -2.58 -0.40
CA LEU A 263 -8.60 -2.31 -0.58
C LEU A 263 -7.84 -2.47 0.73
N THR A 264 -6.73 -3.20 0.68
CA THR A 264 -5.77 -3.28 1.79
C THR A 264 -4.34 -3.22 1.26
N GLY A 265 -3.44 -2.83 2.11
CA GLY A 265 -2.02 -2.84 1.79
C GLY A 265 -1.19 -2.68 3.05
N MET A 266 0.08 -3.08 2.98
CA MET A 266 0.99 -3.05 4.12
C MET A 266 2.09 -2.01 3.89
N SER A 267 2.44 -1.24 4.94
CA SER A 267 3.59 -0.32 4.89
C SER A 267 3.45 0.69 3.74
N LEU A 268 4.34 0.65 2.75
CA LEU A 268 4.22 1.40 1.49
C LEU A 268 2.92 1.06 0.74
N GLY A 269 2.45 -0.20 0.80
CA GLY A 269 1.13 -0.58 0.27
C GLY A 269 -0.02 0.01 1.08
N GLY A 270 0.14 0.17 2.39
CA GLY A 270 -0.80 0.87 3.26
C GLY A 270 -0.89 2.36 2.93
N TYR A 271 0.26 2.98 2.66
CA TYR A 271 0.36 4.34 2.14
C TYR A 271 -0.39 4.50 0.82
N THR A 272 -0.07 3.63 -0.15
CA THR A 272 -0.70 3.66 -1.47
C THR A 272 -2.20 3.41 -1.38
N SER A 273 -2.65 2.49 -0.51
CA SER A 273 -4.07 2.23 -0.27
C SER A 273 -4.79 3.46 0.29
N ALA A 274 -4.15 4.18 1.22
CA ALA A 274 -4.71 5.42 1.76
C ALA A 274 -4.78 6.53 0.70
N LEU A 275 -3.79 6.63 -0.18
CA LEU A 275 -3.78 7.59 -1.27
C LEU A 275 -4.85 7.28 -2.33
N ILE A 276 -5.03 6.00 -2.70
CA ILE A 276 -6.09 5.57 -3.62
C ILE A 276 -7.48 5.87 -3.03
N ALA A 277 -7.65 5.70 -1.72
CA ALA A 277 -8.90 6.05 -1.04
C ALA A 277 -9.25 7.54 -1.08
N CYS A 278 -8.29 8.40 -1.43
CA CYS A 278 -8.50 9.83 -1.67
C CYS A 278 -8.72 10.16 -3.17
N ALA A 279 -8.42 9.21 -4.07
CA ALA A 279 -8.42 9.43 -5.51
C ALA A 279 -9.55 8.69 -6.26
N ASP A 280 -10.18 7.69 -5.63
CA ASP A 280 -11.19 6.85 -6.26
C ASP A 280 -12.32 6.46 -5.30
N ASP A 281 -13.56 6.73 -5.67
CA ASP A 281 -14.77 6.52 -4.86
C ASP A 281 -15.38 5.10 -5.01
N ARG A 282 -14.85 4.28 -5.92
CA ARG A 282 -15.30 2.89 -6.15
C ARG A 282 -14.91 1.94 -5.02
N ILE A 283 -14.05 2.36 -4.11
CA ILE A 283 -13.61 1.53 -2.98
C ILE A 283 -14.68 1.53 -1.88
N GLN A 284 -15.29 0.37 -1.62
CA GLN A 284 -16.30 0.20 -0.58
C GLN A 284 -15.72 0.12 0.83
N ALA A 285 -14.51 -0.42 0.98
CA ALA A 285 -13.82 -0.46 2.27
C ALA A 285 -12.30 -0.37 2.09
N VAL A 286 -11.62 0.37 2.97
CA VAL A 286 -10.16 0.49 2.93
C VAL A 286 -9.53 0.15 4.28
N ILE A 287 -8.48 -0.69 4.24
CA ILE A 287 -7.83 -1.21 5.44
C ILE A 287 -6.30 -1.11 5.31
N PRO A 288 -5.70 0.08 5.52
CA PRO A 288 -4.25 0.22 5.59
C PRO A 288 -3.69 -0.54 6.80
N ASN A 289 -2.67 -1.35 6.57
CA ASN A 289 -2.02 -2.15 7.59
C ASN A 289 -0.59 -1.63 7.79
N VAL A 290 -0.25 -1.27 9.01
CA VAL A 290 1.02 -0.61 9.41
C VAL A 290 1.45 0.48 8.39
N PRO A 291 0.56 1.44 8.06
CA PRO A 291 0.81 2.37 6.97
C PRO A 291 1.95 3.33 7.30
N VAL A 292 2.77 3.61 6.30
CA VAL A 292 3.63 4.80 6.26
C VAL A 292 2.80 5.91 5.63
N VAL A 293 2.65 7.08 6.25
CA VAL A 293 1.86 8.19 5.68
C VAL A 293 2.61 9.52 5.65
N MET A 294 3.73 9.58 6.34
CA MET A 294 4.68 10.70 6.35
C MET A 294 6.08 10.17 6.04
N PRO A 295 6.36 9.77 4.78
CA PRO A 295 7.67 9.19 4.43
C PRO A 295 8.82 10.16 4.67
N GLU A 296 8.62 11.47 4.53
CA GLU A 296 9.59 12.50 4.84
C GLU A 296 10.03 12.45 6.30
N LYS A 297 9.10 12.42 7.26
CA LYS A 297 9.40 12.29 8.68
C LYS A 297 10.00 10.95 9.06
N LEU A 298 9.65 9.90 8.30
CA LEU A 298 10.21 8.59 8.51
C LEU A 298 11.71 8.57 8.16
N VAL A 299 12.09 9.22 7.05
CA VAL A 299 13.48 9.33 6.62
C VAL A 299 14.32 10.07 7.64
N ASP A 300 13.80 11.11 8.29
CA ASP A 300 14.50 11.86 9.36
C ASP A 300 14.95 10.98 10.52
N GLU A 301 14.20 9.93 10.83
CA GLU A 301 14.52 8.97 11.88
C GLU A 301 15.42 7.80 11.37
N TRP A 302 15.60 7.65 10.06
CA TRP A 302 16.27 6.49 9.46
C TRP A 302 17.75 6.75 9.21
N TRP A 303 18.57 6.56 10.25
CA TRP A 303 20.02 6.56 10.06
C TRP A 303 20.48 5.32 9.25
N PRO A 304 21.35 5.45 8.24
CA PRO A 304 22.05 6.66 7.77
C PRO A 304 21.34 7.45 6.65
N ALA A 305 20.15 7.07 6.22
CA ALA A 305 19.45 7.73 5.12
C ALA A 305 19.21 9.22 5.41
N ASN A 306 18.85 9.58 6.65
CA ASN A 306 18.66 10.96 7.06
C ASN A 306 19.89 11.86 6.80
N MET A 307 21.09 11.35 7.08
CA MET A 307 22.31 12.11 6.80
C MET A 307 22.52 12.34 5.32
N LEU A 308 22.20 11.32 4.50
CA LEU A 308 22.35 11.41 3.05
C LEU A 308 21.34 12.39 2.46
N VAL A 309 20.10 12.37 2.91
CA VAL A 309 19.07 13.33 2.49
C VAL A 309 19.47 14.76 2.85
N ALA A 310 19.90 15.01 4.09
CA ALA A 310 20.35 16.34 4.52
C ALA A 310 21.54 16.87 3.68
N VAL A 311 22.48 16.00 3.32
CA VAL A 311 23.57 16.35 2.40
C VAL A 311 23.02 16.65 1.01
N GLY A 312 22.11 15.84 0.49
CA GLY A 312 21.47 16.04 -0.81
C GLY A 312 20.71 17.37 -0.88
N ASP A 313 19.93 17.71 0.11
CA ASP A 313 19.18 18.97 0.20
C ASP A 313 20.14 20.18 0.29
N THR A 314 21.23 20.07 1.03
CA THR A 314 22.27 21.09 1.08
C THR A 314 22.92 21.31 -0.28
N LEU A 315 23.26 20.21 -0.98
CA LEU A 315 23.94 20.28 -2.29
C LEU A 315 23.00 20.79 -3.40
N SER A 316 21.73 20.42 -3.35
CA SER A 316 20.72 20.87 -4.32
C SER A 316 20.15 22.26 -3.99
N GLY A 317 20.34 22.73 -2.76
CA GLY A 317 19.78 23.98 -2.25
C GLY A 317 18.23 23.95 -2.21
N THR A 318 17.64 22.77 -2.06
CA THR A 318 16.16 22.60 -2.01
C THR A 318 15.59 23.03 -0.66
N GLY A 319 16.29 22.77 0.45
CA GLY A 319 15.82 23.08 1.79
C GLY A 319 14.63 22.21 2.25
N ASP A 320 14.49 22.03 3.57
CA ASP A 320 13.45 21.18 4.18
C ASP A 320 12.03 21.64 3.86
N GLU A 321 11.80 22.95 3.77
CA GLU A 321 10.45 23.50 3.52
C GLU A 321 9.92 23.13 2.14
N LEU A 322 10.75 23.23 1.09
CA LEU A 322 10.34 22.88 -0.28
C LEU A 322 10.16 21.36 -0.42
N SER A 323 11.04 20.58 0.16
CA SER A 323 10.94 19.12 0.14
C SER A 323 9.66 18.63 0.85
N THR A 324 9.34 19.21 2.00
CA THR A 324 8.10 18.92 2.75
C THR A 324 6.87 19.36 1.96
N ALA A 325 6.88 20.56 1.38
CA ALA A 325 5.76 21.06 0.58
C ALA A 325 5.51 20.19 -0.66
N ALA A 326 6.58 19.74 -1.34
CA ALA A 326 6.46 18.85 -2.49
C ALA A 326 5.94 17.45 -2.09
N ALA A 327 6.30 16.94 -0.91
CA ALA A 327 5.80 15.66 -0.40
C ALA A 327 4.29 15.67 -0.17
N MET A 328 3.68 16.83 0.07
CA MET A 328 2.22 16.94 0.21
C MET A 328 1.47 16.52 -1.04
N PHE A 329 2.06 16.65 -2.23
CA PHE A 329 1.46 16.17 -3.49
C PHE A 329 1.04 14.71 -3.44
N HIS A 330 1.86 13.84 -2.87
CA HIS A 330 1.55 12.42 -2.79
C HIS A 330 1.15 11.96 -1.37
N SER A 331 0.95 12.89 -0.42
CA SER A 331 0.57 12.53 0.95
C SER A 331 -0.93 12.24 1.07
N PRO A 332 -1.36 11.07 1.57
CA PRO A 332 -2.77 10.82 1.85
C PRO A 332 -3.35 11.73 2.92
N LEU A 333 -2.51 12.45 3.68
CA LEU A 333 -2.94 13.44 4.67
C LEU A 333 -3.30 14.80 4.04
N ASN A 334 -3.03 14.99 2.77
CA ASN A 334 -3.32 16.23 2.06
C ASN A 334 -4.72 16.28 1.44
N TYR A 335 -5.35 15.13 1.25
CA TYR A 335 -6.61 14.99 0.53
C TYR A 335 -7.69 14.37 1.41
N PRO A 336 -8.97 14.77 1.26
CA PRO A 336 -10.06 14.08 1.94
C PRO A 336 -10.20 12.65 1.40
N ALA A 337 -10.46 11.68 2.28
CA ALA A 337 -10.76 10.33 1.82
C ALA A 337 -12.19 10.28 1.24
N LEU A 338 -12.33 9.69 0.04
CA LEU A 338 -13.62 9.50 -0.63
C LEU A 338 -14.40 8.31 -0.04
N VAL A 339 -13.70 7.33 0.52
CA VAL A 339 -14.30 6.20 1.23
C VAL A 339 -14.99 6.70 2.52
N PRO A 340 -16.25 6.36 2.80
CA PRO A 340 -16.95 6.78 4.02
C PRO A 340 -16.22 6.37 5.31
N LYS A 341 -16.36 7.16 6.37
CA LYS A 341 -15.66 6.95 7.65
C LYS A 341 -15.89 5.58 8.26
N ASP A 342 -17.14 5.10 8.23
CA ASP A 342 -17.56 3.79 8.74
C ASP A 342 -17.00 2.60 7.94
N ARG A 343 -16.39 2.87 6.78
CA ARG A 343 -15.76 1.91 5.88
C ARG A 343 -14.23 2.00 5.85
N ARG A 344 -13.63 2.72 6.81
CA ARG A 344 -12.19 2.85 6.99
C ARG A 344 -11.77 2.11 8.27
N LEU A 345 -10.74 1.25 8.18
CA LEU A 345 -10.17 0.54 9.33
C LEU A 345 -8.64 0.61 9.25
N ILE A 346 -7.98 1.14 10.26
CA ILE A 346 -6.52 1.15 10.32
C ILE A 346 -6.05 0.03 11.23
N ILE A 347 -5.02 -0.71 10.81
CA ILE A 347 -4.37 -1.76 11.59
C ILE A 347 -2.93 -1.34 11.85
N ALA A 348 -2.49 -1.35 13.12
CA ALA A 348 -1.15 -0.90 13.49
C ALA A 348 -0.51 -1.77 14.58
N GLY A 349 0.81 -1.90 14.52
CA GLY A 349 1.61 -2.66 15.47
C GLY A 349 2.13 -1.76 16.60
N LEU A 350 1.97 -2.20 17.85
CA LEU A 350 2.45 -1.45 19.01
C LEU A 350 3.98 -1.36 19.10
N GLY A 351 4.68 -2.36 18.58
CA GLY A 351 6.14 -2.44 18.57
C GLY A 351 6.78 -2.01 17.25
N ASP A 352 5.99 -1.46 16.32
CA ASP A 352 6.48 -1.04 15.02
C ASP A 352 7.51 0.09 15.13
N ARG A 353 8.70 -0.14 14.55
CA ARG A 353 9.82 0.82 14.49
C ARG A 353 10.22 1.17 13.06
N LEU A 354 9.66 0.48 12.07
CA LEU A 354 9.81 0.86 10.67
C LEU A 354 8.78 1.94 10.30
N ALA A 355 7.51 1.70 10.60
CA ALA A 355 6.45 2.70 10.53
C ALA A 355 5.91 2.95 11.95
N PRO A 356 6.54 3.83 12.73
CA PRO A 356 6.16 4.05 14.13
C PRO A 356 4.66 4.31 14.30
N PRO A 357 4.06 3.95 15.44
CA PRO A 357 2.63 4.14 15.72
C PRO A 357 2.08 5.51 15.33
N GLN A 358 2.90 6.56 15.42
CA GLN A 358 2.55 7.93 15.04
C GLN A 358 2.12 8.09 13.59
N GLN A 359 2.63 7.24 12.69
CA GLN A 359 2.21 7.21 11.29
C GLN A 359 0.73 6.82 11.16
N ALA A 360 0.33 5.73 11.81
CA ALA A 360 -1.05 5.28 11.84
C ALA A 360 -1.98 6.22 12.62
N GLU A 361 -1.47 6.83 13.70
CA GLU A 361 -2.19 7.83 14.50
C GLU A 361 -2.49 9.09 13.69
N ALA A 362 -1.54 9.59 12.89
CA ALA A 362 -1.74 10.72 12.01
C ALA A 362 -2.83 10.45 10.94
N LEU A 363 -2.82 9.26 10.34
CA LEU A 363 -3.86 8.86 9.40
C LEU A 363 -5.22 8.75 10.08
N TRP A 364 -5.27 8.22 11.30
CA TRP A 364 -6.51 8.08 12.06
C TRP A 364 -7.13 9.44 12.41
N GLU A 365 -6.34 10.42 12.84
CA GLU A 365 -6.83 11.78 13.07
C GLU A 365 -7.35 12.42 11.77
N HIS A 366 -6.59 12.28 10.68
CA HIS A 366 -6.98 12.80 9.37
C HIS A 366 -8.26 12.13 8.83
N TRP A 367 -8.47 10.86 9.15
CA TRP A 367 -9.65 10.08 8.74
C TRP A 367 -10.81 10.18 9.73
N ASP A 368 -10.96 11.29 10.44
CA ASP A 368 -12.05 11.59 11.37
C ASP A 368 -12.19 10.56 12.50
N ARG A 369 -11.08 9.92 12.89
CA ARG A 369 -11.06 8.90 13.95
C ARG A 369 -11.93 7.70 13.57
N CYS A 370 -11.66 7.11 12.44
CA CYS A 370 -12.30 5.90 11.92
C CYS A 370 -12.03 4.67 12.81
N ALA A 371 -12.50 3.48 12.39
CA ALA A 371 -12.19 2.25 13.09
C ALA A 371 -10.67 1.99 13.13
N PHE A 372 -10.18 1.47 14.27
CA PHE A 372 -8.77 1.24 14.51
C PHE A 372 -8.53 -0.09 15.23
N HIS A 373 -7.42 -0.76 14.92
CA HIS A 373 -7.00 -1.99 15.60
C HIS A 373 -5.50 -1.99 15.89
N TRP A 374 -5.16 -2.06 17.18
CA TRP A 374 -3.79 -2.31 17.62
C TRP A 374 -3.53 -3.81 17.74
N PHE A 375 -2.39 -4.29 17.25
CA PHE A 375 -1.92 -5.63 17.54
C PHE A 375 -0.57 -5.63 18.31
N PRO A 376 -0.34 -6.61 19.19
CA PRO A 376 0.97 -6.80 19.80
C PRO A 376 1.92 -7.41 18.77
N GLY A 377 2.97 -6.69 18.41
CA GLY A 377 3.92 -7.08 17.38
C GLY A 377 4.59 -5.87 16.77
N ASN A 378 5.38 -6.11 15.74
CA ASN A 378 6.12 -5.09 15.01
C ASN A 378 5.67 -5.01 13.55
N HIS A 379 6.48 -4.35 12.72
CA HIS A 379 6.17 -4.14 11.30
C HIS A 379 6.01 -5.43 10.49
N ILE A 380 6.78 -6.46 10.80
CA ILE A 380 6.81 -7.74 10.07
C ILE A 380 6.15 -8.87 10.86
N LEU A 381 6.37 -8.92 12.18
CA LEU A 381 5.83 -9.97 13.03
C LEU A 381 4.47 -9.56 13.60
N HIS A 382 3.44 -9.96 12.90
CA HIS A 382 2.06 -9.72 13.30
C HIS A 382 1.61 -10.81 14.29
N VAL A 383 1.98 -10.64 15.55
CA VAL A 383 1.49 -11.52 16.61
C VAL A 383 -0.01 -11.31 16.76
N SER A 384 -0.77 -12.40 16.89
CA SER A 384 -2.25 -12.38 16.85
C SER A 384 -2.87 -12.06 15.47
N GLN A 385 -2.17 -12.38 14.38
CA GLN A 385 -2.71 -12.22 13.02
C GLN A 385 -4.14 -12.78 12.87
N PRO A 386 -4.53 -13.95 13.40
CA PRO A 386 -5.90 -14.44 13.30
C PRO A 386 -6.95 -13.49 13.90
N ASP A 387 -6.60 -12.68 14.88
CA ASP A 387 -7.55 -11.77 15.53
C ASP A 387 -7.92 -10.60 14.61
N TYR A 388 -6.92 -9.97 14.01
CA TYR A 388 -7.23 -8.89 13.08
C TYR A 388 -7.77 -9.40 11.74
N LEU A 389 -7.41 -10.60 11.26
CA LEU A 389 -8.03 -11.20 10.07
C LEU A 389 -9.54 -11.40 10.27
N ARG A 390 -9.95 -11.94 11.42
CA ARG A 390 -11.36 -12.04 11.80
C ARG A 390 -12.03 -10.67 11.86
N ARG A 391 -11.33 -9.66 12.41
CA ARG A 391 -11.84 -8.30 12.46
C ARG A 391 -12.00 -7.69 11.06
N MET A 392 -11.00 -7.82 10.19
CA MET A 392 -11.07 -7.39 8.80
C MET A 392 -12.24 -8.04 8.07
N THR A 393 -12.37 -9.36 8.15
CA THR A 393 -13.45 -10.11 7.50
C THR A 393 -14.82 -9.65 7.98
N ARG A 394 -15.00 -9.48 9.30
CA ARG A 394 -16.26 -8.98 9.87
C ARG A 394 -16.54 -7.55 9.43
N PHE A 395 -15.54 -6.68 9.50
CA PHE A 395 -15.65 -5.28 9.10
C PHE A 395 -16.06 -5.13 7.63
N MET A 396 -15.47 -5.91 6.73
CA MET A 396 -15.80 -5.84 5.31
C MET A 396 -17.13 -6.49 4.94
N ARG A 397 -17.59 -7.50 5.70
CA ARG A 397 -18.73 -8.35 5.32
C ARG A 397 -19.97 -7.54 5.00
N ASP A 398 -20.30 -6.55 5.85
CA ASP A 398 -21.54 -5.76 5.74
C ASP A 398 -21.54 -4.85 4.50
N PHE A 399 -20.38 -4.54 3.95
CA PHE A 399 -20.24 -3.67 2.77
C PHE A 399 -20.00 -4.45 1.47
N MET A 400 -19.47 -5.66 1.58
CA MET A 400 -19.04 -6.46 0.42
C MET A 400 -20.06 -7.50 0.00
N PHE A 401 -20.94 -7.94 0.90
CA PHE A 401 -21.95 -8.99 0.63
C PHE A 401 -23.39 -8.54 0.90
N SER A 402 -23.63 -7.25 1.06
CA SER A 402 -24.99 -6.69 1.26
C SER A 402 -25.69 -6.39 -0.05
#